data_7eca6583711608b847444060de0ea3ef
#
_entry.id   7eca6583711608b847444060de0ea3ef
#
_cell.length_a   1.000
_cell.length_b   1.000
_cell.length_c   1.000
_cell.angle_alpha   90.00
_cell.angle_beta   90.00
_cell.angle_gamma   90.00
#
_symmetry.space_group_name_H-M   'P 1'
#
loop_
_entity.id
_entity.type
_entity.pdbx_description
1 polymer ?
#
loop_
_entity_poly.entity_id
_entity_poly.type
_entity_poly.pdbx_seq_one_letter_code
_entity_poly.pdbx_strand_id
1 'polypeptide(L)'
;MDFEELAKEICLKAHEGQLDKGGHPYYLHPFKVASYGKTTEERIVGYLHDTVEDTNITLKDLENYGFSKEIVFAVDALTHREDESYDEYLTRLSKNPLATKVKINDFINNTDLSRLAKVTHRDIKRAYKYLKYLDRLIEIDKGRWIS
;
A
#
# COMPACT_ATOMS: atom_id res chain seq x y z
N MET A 1 2.90 6.30 23.22
CA MET A 1 3.58 6.18 21.90
C MET A 1 2.59 6.45 20.78
N ASP A 2 2.90 7.39 19.92
CA ASP A 2 2.10 7.66 18.73
C ASP A 2 2.61 6.77 17.58
N PHE A 3 1.91 5.68 17.35
CA PHE A 3 2.30 4.72 16.30
C PHE A 3 2.08 5.25 14.89
N GLU A 4 1.14 6.16 14.70
CA GLU A 4 0.97 6.80 13.39
C GLU A 4 2.20 7.66 13.05
N GLU A 5 2.68 8.46 13.99
CA GLU A 5 3.89 9.27 13.82
C GLU A 5 5.13 8.37 13.64
N LEU A 6 5.23 7.28 14.39
CA LEU A 6 6.33 6.33 14.25
C LEU A 6 6.33 5.69 12.84
N ALA A 7 5.16 5.29 12.34
CA ALA A 7 5.03 4.72 11.00
C ALA A 7 5.48 5.72 9.92
N LYS A 8 5.11 6.98 10.08
CA LYS A 8 5.53 8.06 9.18
C LYS A 8 7.05 8.21 9.17
N GLU A 9 7.68 8.23 10.33
CA GLU A 9 9.14 8.34 10.46
C GLU A 9 9.86 7.15 9.82
N ILE A 10 9.35 5.94 10.07
CA ILE A 10 9.90 4.71 9.45
C ILE A 10 9.81 4.79 7.94
N CYS A 11 8.67 5.25 7.41
CA CYS A 11 8.45 5.41 5.97
C CYS A 11 9.47 6.38 5.36
N LEU A 12 9.65 7.54 5.97
CA LEU A 12 10.61 8.55 5.50
C LEU A 12 12.03 8.00 5.46
N LYS A 13 12.45 7.34 6.53
CA LYS A 13 13.80 6.80 6.64
C LYS A 13 14.04 5.63 5.71
N ALA A 14 13.08 4.69 5.64
CA ALA A 14 13.21 3.49 4.84
C ALA A 14 13.26 3.77 3.35
N HIS A 15 12.49 4.76 2.87
CA HIS A 15 12.44 5.14 1.46
C HIS A 15 13.38 6.29 1.11
N GLU A 16 14.29 6.66 2.02
CA GLU A 16 15.24 7.75 1.79
C GLU A 16 16.06 7.50 0.53
N GLY A 17 16.11 8.50 -0.35
CA GLY A 17 16.87 8.42 -1.59
C GLY A 17 16.17 7.71 -2.74
N GLN A 18 15.02 7.05 -2.50
CA GLN A 18 14.26 6.42 -3.59
C GLN A 18 13.44 7.47 -4.34
N LEU A 19 13.42 7.36 -5.66
CA LEU A 19 12.63 8.23 -6.54
C LEU A 19 11.56 7.43 -7.26
N ASP A 20 10.43 8.07 -7.54
CA ASP A 20 9.38 7.47 -8.36
C ASP A 20 9.69 7.70 -9.85
N LYS A 21 8.79 7.23 -10.74
CA LYS A 21 8.96 7.35 -12.20
C LYS A 21 8.96 8.81 -12.68
N GLY A 22 8.36 9.71 -11.92
CA GLY A 22 8.34 11.14 -12.22
C GLY A 22 9.54 11.90 -11.67
N GLY A 23 10.47 11.21 -11.00
CA GLY A 23 11.65 11.83 -10.39
C GLY A 23 11.40 12.48 -9.04
N HIS A 24 10.24 12.24 -8.44
CA HIS A 24 9.89 12.77 -7.12
C HIS A 24 10.29 11.78 -6.01
N PRO A 25 10.50 12.23 -4.77
CA PRO A 25 10.78 11.31 -3.66
C PRO A 25 9.69 10.24 -3.53
N TYR A 26 10.09 8.97 -3.43
CA TYR A 26 9.15 7.86 -3.38
C TYR A 26 8.21 7.92 -2.19
N TYR A 27 8.67 8.44 -1.04
CA TYR A 27 7.84 8.49 0.17
C TYR A 27 6.50 9.25 -0.03
N LEU A 28 6.42 10.12 -1.05
CA LEU A 28 5.18 10.84 -1.35
C LEU A 28 4.03 9.89 -1.64
N HIS A 29 4.30 8.72 -2.25
CA HIS A 29 3.28 7.72 -2.54
C HIS A 29 2.68 7.10 -1.26
N PRO A 30 3.46 6.47 -0.36
CA PRO A 30 2.89 5.96 0.88
C PRO A 30 2.27 7.06 1.76
N PHE A 31 2.78 8.28 1.72
CA PHE A 31 2.15 9.41 2.41
C PHE A 31 0.76 9.69 1.85
N LYS A 32 0.60 9.64 0.53
CA LYS A 32 -0.69 9.86 -0.12
C LYS A 32 -1.66 8.72 0.21
N VAL A 33 -1.18 7.48 0.15
CA VAL A 33 -1.99 6.30 0.52
C VAL A 33 -2.48 6.42 1.96
N ALA A 34 -1.59 6.80 2.88
CA ALA A 34 -1.97 7.03 4.28
C ALA A 34 -3.02 8.14 4.40
N SER A 35 -2.91 9.22 3.61
CA SER A 35 -3.86 10.34 3.66
C SER A 35 -5.28 9.93 3.28
N TYR A 36 -5.46 8.85 2.53
CA TYR A 36 -6.77 8.32 2.17
C TYR A 36 -7.37 7.44 3.27
N GLY A 37 -6.58 7.04 4.26
CA GLY A 37 -7.03 6.16 5.34
C GLY A 37 -8.06 6.85 6.24
N LYS A 38 -9.13 6.12 6.58
CA LYS A 38 -10.23 6.62 7.41
C LYS A 38 -10.03 6.29 8.89
N THR A 39 -9.19 5.32 9.21
CA THR A 39 -8.88 4.93 10.58
C THR A 39 -7.38 5.07 10.83
N THR A 40 -7.00 5.10 12.11
CA THR A 40 -5.59 5.14 12.49
C THR A 40 -4.83 3.94 11.92
N GLU A 41 -5.42 2.74 11.98
CA GLU A 41 -4.82 1.52 11.47
C GLU A 41 -4.60 1.58 9.95
N GLU A 42 -5.58 2.08 9.20
CA GLU A 42 -5.44 2.27 7.76
C GLU A 42 -4.30 3.23 7.42
N ARG A 43 -4.18 4.31 8.17
CA ARG A 43 -3.09 5.29 7.93
C ARG A 43 -1.73 4.69 8.27
N ILE A 44 -1.61 4.00 9.39
CA ILE A 44 -0.36 3.32 9.78
C ILE A 44 0.06 2.33 8.69
N VAL A 45 -0.85 1.46 8.27
CA VAL A 45 -0.54 0.46 7.23
C VAL A 45 -0.26 1.16 5.89
N GLY A 46 -0.93 2.27 5.61
CA GLY A 46 -0.65 3.07 4.42
C GLY A 46 0.80 3.54 4.36
N TYR A 47 1.34 4.04 5.47
CA TYR A 47 2.75 4.43 5.54
C TYR A 47 3.70 3.25 5.38
N LEU A 48 3.33 2.07 5.90
CA LEU A 48 4.23 0.92 5.98
C LEU A 48 4.10 -0.07 4.82
N HIS A 49 3.08 0.07 3.96
CA HIS A 49 2.67 -1.00 3.04
C HIS A 49 3.77 -1.46 2.07
N ASP A 50 4.69 -0.59 1.68
CA ASP A 50 5.78 -0.94 0.76
C ASP A 50 7.12 -1.17 1.46
N THR A 51 7.21 -1.00 2.78
CA THR A 51 8.50 -1.02 3.46
C THR A 51 9.16 -2.39 3.44
N VAL A 52 8.39 -3.45 3.65
CA VAL A 52 8.96 -4.82 3.68
C VAL A 52 9.35 -5.28 2.29
N GLU A 53 8.55 -4.93 1.27
CA GLU A 53 8.81 -5.35 -0.11
C GLU A 53 9.99 -4.59 -0.74
N ASP A 54 10.08 -3.28 -0.49
CA ASP A 54 10.96 -2.39 -1.25
C ASP A 54 12.12 -1.79 -0.44
N THR A 55 12.25 -2.14 0.84
CA THR A 55 13.35 -1.65 1.70
C THR A 55 13.92 -2.77 2.56
N ASN A 56 14.86 -2.42 3.45
CA ASN A 56 15.48 -3.37 4.37
C ASN A 56 14.65 -3.65 5.63
N ILE A 57 13.49 -3.02 5.77
CA ILE A 57 12.58 -3.25 6.89
C ILE A 57 11.97 -4.65 6.79
N THR A 58 11.99 -5.39 7.90
CA THR A 58 11.39 -6.73 7.97
C THR A 58 10.13 -6.69 8.83
N LEU A 59 9.28 -7.74 8.70
CA LEU A 59 8.12 -7.88 9.58
C LEU A 59 8.55 -7.97 11.05
N LYS A 60 9.69 -8.61 11.32
CA LYS A 60 10.24 -8.70 12.67
C LYS A 60 10.61 -7.32 13.22
N ASP A 61 11.15 -6.44 12.37
CA ASP A 61 11.43 -5.06 12.77
C ASP A 61 10.15 -4.36 13.20
N LEU A 62 9.04 -4.54 12.46
CA LEU A 62 7.76 -3.93 12.80
C LEU A 62 7.23 -4.45 14.14
N GLU A 63 7.37 -5.75 14.42
CA GLU A 63 7.03 -6.32 15.71
C GLU A 63 7.87 -5.68 16.83
N ASN A 64 9.17 -5.54 16.59
CA ASN A 64 10.11 -4.98 17.58
C ASN A 64 9.83 -3.50 17.86
N TYR A 65 9.30 -2.75 16.89
CA TYR A 65 8.85 -1.39 17.13
C TYR A 65 7.59 -1.31 17.99
N GLY A 66 6.88 -2.42 18.17
CA GLY A 66 5.69 -2.50 19.02
C GLY A 66 4.37 -2.38 18.28
N PHE A 67 4.37 -2.41 16.94
CA PHE A 67 3.12 -2.41 16.19
C PHE A 67 2.28 -3.65 16.52
N SER A 68 0.96 -3.48 16.53
CA SER A 68 0.04 -4.58 16.84
C SER A 68 0.11 -5.70 15.80
N LYS A 69 -0.35 -6.89 16.19
CA LYS A 69 -0.42 -8.04 15.27
C LYS A 69 -1.29 -7.71 14.05
N GLU A 70 -2.39 -6.98 14.25
CA GLU A 70 -3.28 -6.55 13.17
C GLU A 70 -2.50 -5.76 12.11
N ILE A 71 -1.70 -4.80 12.55
CA ILE A 71 -0.87 -3.98 11.66
C ILE A 71 0.15 -4.86 10.91
N VAL A 72 0.89 -5.69 11.64
CA VAL A 72 1.93 -6.55 11.05
C VAL A 72 1.33 -7.52 10.04
N PHE A 73 0.20 -8.15 10.36
CA PHE A 73 -0.47 -9.08 9.44
C PHE A 73 -0.96 -8.37 8.17
N ALA A 74 -1.45 -7.13 8.30
CA ALA A 74 -1.88 -6.36 7.12
C ALA A 74 -0.69 -6.02 6.22
N VAL A 75 0.44 -5.60 6.78
CA VAL A 75 1.65 -5.32 5.99
C VAL A 75 2.15 -6.60 5.32
N ASP A 76 2.14 -7.73 6.03
CA ASP A 76 2.50 -9.02 5.47
C ASP A 76 1.60 -9.38 4.28
N ALA A 77 0.29 -9.22 4.44
CA ALA A 77 -0.67 -9.48 3.36
C ALA A 77 -0.40 -8.61 2.13
N LEU A 78 0.07 -7.38 2.33
CA LEU A 78 0.37 -6.43 1.26
C LEU A 78 1.72 -6.67 0.59
N THR A 79 2.56 -7.55 1.16
CA THR A 79 3.87 -7.87 0.62
C THR A 79 3.74 -9.02 -0.39
N HIS A 80 4.02 -8.74 -1.66
CA HIS A 80 3.95 -9.72 -2.74
C HIS A 80 5.09 -10.73 -2.59
N ARG A 81 4.79 -12.02 -2.75
CA ARG A 81 5.77 -13.10 -2.66
C ARG A 81 6.30 -13.48 -4.04
N GLU A 82 7.54 -13.97 -4.11
CA GLU A 82 8.20 -14.31 -5.37
C GLU A 82 7.49 -15.41 -6.16
N ASP A 83 6.91 -16.38 -5.45
CA ASP A 83 6.30 -17.57 -6.05
C ASP A 83 4.80 -17.43 -6.34
N GLU A 84 4.22 -16.26 -6.15
CA GLU A 84 2.79 -16.06 -6.42
C GLU A 84 2.55 -15.11 -7.59
N SER A 85 1.52 -15.41 -8.39
CA SER A 85 1.07 -14.52 -9.43
C SER A 85 0.42 -13.28 -8.81
N TYR A 86 0.21 -12.24 -9.62
CA TYR A 86 -0.46 -11.05 -9.12
C TYR A 86 -1.90 -11.35 -8.70
N ASP A 87 -2.61 -12.20 -9.44
CA ASP A 87 -3.96 -12.65 -9.08
C ASP A 87 -3.98 -13.40 -7.75
N GLU A 88 -3.01 -14.29 -7.53
CA GLU A 88 -2.86 -15.02 -6.28
C GLU A 88 -2.58 -14.07 -5.12
N TYR A 89 -1.73 -13.08 -5.35
CA TYR A 89 -1.42 -12.05 -4.38
C TYR A 89 -2.70 -11.28 -3.97
N LEU A 90 -3.48 -10.80 -4.94
CA LEU A 90 -4.71 -10.07 -4.66
C LEU A 90 -5.74 -10.94 -3.94
N THR A 91 -5.87 -12.20 -4.33
CA THR A 91 -6.78 -13.16 -3.66
C THR A 91 -6.38 -13.35 -2.21
N ARG A 92 -5.08 -13.52 -1.95
CA ARG A 92 -4.55 -13.70 -0.60
C ARG A 92 -4.77 -12.45 0.26
N LEU A 93 -4.36 -11.29 -0.22
CA LEU A 93 -4.50 -10.05 0.55
C LEU A 93 -5.96 -9.68 0.80
N SER A 94 -6.86 -10.01 -0.13
CA SER A 94 -8.28 -9.68 0.00
C SER A 94 -8.97 -10.39 1.17
N LYS A 95 -8.35 -11.42 1.71
CA LYS A 95 -8.84 -12.10 2.93
C LYS A 95 -8.59 -11.28 4.19
N ASN A 96 -7.72 -10.28 4.11
CA ASN A 96 -7.43 -9.35 5.21
C ASN A 96 -8.16 -8.03 4.93
N PRO A 97 -9.21 -7.69 5.70
CA PRO A 97 -9.98 -6.47 5.45
C PRO A 97 -9.17 -5.18 5.50
N LEU A 98 -8.25 -5.06 6.45
CA LEU A 98 -7.40 -3.87 6.58
C LEU A 98 -6.46 -3.74 5.38
N ALA A 99 -5.81 -4.84 4.97
CA ALA A 99 -4.96 -4.86 3.79
C ALA A 99 -5.73 -4.49 2.53
N THR A 100 -6.97 -4.98 2.40
CA THR A 100 -7.83 -4.67 1.25
C THR A 100 -8.09 -3.18 1.13
N LYS A 101 -8.44 -2.51 2.23
CA LYS A 101 -8.69 -1.06 2.23
C LYS A 101 -7.44 -0.27 1.83
N VAL A 102 -6.29 -0.66 2.35
CA VAL A 102 -5.03 0.01 2.03
C VAL A 102 -4.64 -0.22 0.57
N LYS A 103 -4.84 -1.45 0.05
CA LYS A 103 -4.56 -1.73 -1.37
C LYS A 103 -5.47 -0.95 -2.31
N ILE A 104 -6.72 -0.75 -1.93
CA ILE A 104 -7.64 0.12 -2.67
C ILE A 104 -7.04 1.54 -2.74
N ASN A 105 -6.58 2.08 -1.63
CA ASN A 105 -5.97 3.41 -1.57
C ASN A 105 -4.68 3.48 -2.40
N ASP A 106 -3.90 2.41 -2.40
CA ASP A 106 -2.68 2.27 -3.21
C ASP A 106 -3.02 2.35 -4.70
N PHE A 107 -4.01 1.59 -5.16
CA PHE A 107 -4.46 1.65 -6.56
C PHE A 107 -5.02 3.02 -6.94
N ILE A 108 -5.77 3.67 -6.05
CA ILE A 108 -6.30 5.01 -6.31
C ILE A 108 -5.16 5.99 -6.60
N ASN A 109 -4.11 5.97 -5.79
CA ASN A 109 -2.97 6.84 -6.03
C ASN A 109 -2.18 6.44 -7.27
N ASN A 110 -1.99 5.15 -7.51
CA ASN A 110 -1.25 4.66 -8.68
C ASN A 110 -1.97 4.88 -10.02
N THR A 111 -3.28 5.07 -9.99
CA THR A 111 -4.05 5.40 -11.21
C THR A 111 -4.18 6.90 -11.44
N ASP A 112 -3.66 7.71 -10.55
CA ASP A 112 -3.61 9.17 -10.71
C ASP A 112 -2.42 9.55 -11.60
N LEU A 113 -2.70 9.85 -12.86
CA LEU A 113 -1.68 10.20 -13.85
C LEU A 113 -1.21 11.66 -13.75
N SER A 114 -1.86 12.48 -12.93
CA SER A 114 -1.58 13.92 -12.83
C SER A 114 -0.19 14.24 -12.30
N ARG A 115 0.44 13.32 -11.58
CA ARG A 115 1.79 13.49 -11.03
C ARG A 115 2.91 13.22 -12.04
N LEU A 116 2.59 12.69 -13.23
CA LEU A 116 3.57 12.42 -14.26
C LEU A 116 3.78 13.68 -15.10
N ALA A 117 5.05 14.02 -15.38
CA ALA A 117 5.40 15.15 -16.23
C ALA A 117 4.90 14.95 -17.65
N LYS A 118 4.91 13.69 -18.11
CA LYS A 118 4.41 13.30 -19.44
C LYS A 118 3.74 11.93 -19.34
N VAL A 119 2.51 11.84 -19.83
CA VAL A 119 1.74 10.59 -19.85
C VAL A 119 2.02 9.85 -21.16
N THR A 120 2.44 8.59 -21.07
CA THR A 120 2.69 7.72 -22.24
C THR A 120 1.59 6.68 -22.37
N HIS A 121 1.55 5.98 -23.53
CA HIS A 121 0.62 4.85 -23.73
C HIS A 121 0.84 3.75 -22.69
N ARG A 122 2.10 3.53 -22.26
CA ARG A 122 2.43 2.55 -21.24
C ARG A 122 1.79 2.92 -19.88
N ASP A 123 1.83 4.20 -19.55
CA ASP A 123 1.19 4.70 -18.31
C ASP A 123 -0.32 4.48 -18.33
N ILE A 124 -0.96 4.75 -19.47
CA ILE A 124 -2.40 4.56 -19.65
C ILE A 124 -2.78 3.08 -19.52
N LYS A 125 -2.03 2.19 -20.18
CA LYS A 125 -2.26 0.74 -20.09
C LYS A 125 -2.12 0.23 -18.66
N ARG A 126 -1.11 0.71 -17.94
CA ARG A 126 -0.87 0.34 -16.55
C ARG A 126 -2.01 0.81 -15.65
N ALA A 127 -2.45 2.06 -15.81
CA ALA A 127 -3.57 2.60 -15.06
C ALA A 127 -4.85 1.80 -15.33
N TYR A 128 -5.11 1.46 -16.60
CA TYR A 128 -6.27 0.65 -16.98
C TYR A 128 -6.28 -0.72 -16.30
N LYS A 129 -5.12 -1.38 -16.25
CA LYS A 129 -4.94 -2.66 -15.57
C LYS A 129 -5.22 -2.52 -14.07
N TYR A 130 -4.69 -1.48 -13.43
CA TYR A 130 -4.91 -1.25 -12.00
C TYR A 130 -6.36 -0.89 -11.69
N LEU A 131 -7.06 -0.20 -12.59
CA LEU A 131 -8.48 0.10 -12.41
C LEU A 131 -9.32 -1.18 -12.36
N LYS A 132 -8.97 -2.20 -13.11
CA LYS A 132 -9.65 -3.51 -13.05
C LYS A 132 -9.44 -4.18 -11.70
N TYR A 133 -8.21 -4.17 -11.20
CA TYR A 133 -7.91 -4.71 -9.87
C TYR A 133 -8.61 -3.94 -8.76
N LEU A 134 -8.63 -2.62 -8.90
CA LEU A 134 -9.33 -1.73 -7.95
C LEU A 134 -10.82 -2.08 -7.88
N ASP A 135 -11.48 -2.21 -9.03
CA ASP A 135 -12.88 -2.57 -9.11
C ASP A 135 -13.16 -3.90 -8.39
N ARG A 136 -12.33 -4.91 -8.62
CA ARG A 136 -12.42 -6.21 -7.97
C ARG A 136 -12.32 -6.10 -6.45
N LEU A 137 -11.37 -5.33 -5.94
CA LEU A 137 -11.20 -5.17 -4.49
C LEU A 137 -12.35 -4.38 -3.87
N ILE A 138 -12.86 -3.36 -4.55
CA ILE A 138 -14.02 -2.59 -4.09
C ILE A 138 -15.23 -3.50 -3.96
N GLU A 139 -15.50 -4.38 -4.91
CA GLU A 139 -16.61 -5.32 -4.85
C GLU A 139 -16.47 -6.28 -3.67
N ILE A 140 -15.26 -6.80 -3.42
CA ILE A 140 -15.00 -7.67 -2.27
C ILE A 140 -15.24 -6.91 -0.96
N ASP A 141 -14.73 -5.69 -0.86
CA ASP A 141 -14.87 -4.88 0.35
C ASP A 141 -16.35 -4.55 0.63
N LYS A 142 -17.11 -4.16 -0.39
CA LYS A 142 -18.55 -3.90 -0.28
C LYS A 142 -19.31 -5.13 0.23
N GLY A 143 -18.96 -6.33 -0.24
CA GLY A 143 -19.62 -7.57 0.17
C GLY A 143 -19.53 -7.83 1.67
N ARG A 144 -18.49 -7.34 2.33
CA ARG A 144 -18.31 -7.50 3.77
C ARG A 144 -19.28 -6.63 4.60
N TRP A 145 -19.75 -5.53 4.03
CA TRP A 145 -20.65 -4.61 4.72
C TRP A 145 -22.12 -5.00 4.56
N ILE A 146 -22.43 -5.84 3.57
CA ILE A 146 -23.81 -6.25 3.26
C ILE A 146 -24.15 -7.58 3.96
N SER A 147 -23.14 -8.41 4.21
CA SER A 147 -23.36 -9.74 4.82
C SER A 147 -23.54 -9.70 6.36
#